data_15abc4a751823886db343c349b825612
#
_entry.id   15abc4a751823886db343c349b825612
#
_cell.length_a   1.000
_cell.length_b   1.000
_cell.length_c   1.000
_cell.angle_alpha   90.00
_cell.angle_beta   90.00
_cell.angle_gamma   90.00
#
_symmetry.space_group_name_H-M   'P 1'
#
loop_
_entity.id
_entity.type
_entity.pdbx_description
1 polymer ?
#
loop_
_entity_poly.entity_id
_entity_poly.type
_entity_poly.pdbx_seq_one_letter_code
_entity_poly.pdbx_strand_id
1 'polypeptide(L)'
;SGEAFAAANAIHKLLTKYNLSLDEITSGEDDEKDGLYISPKMQAHDEYGNWRAILMINLADRNYCRNLGNVKQPSIMMVVGKKENVEIVIQLYNRLSEIFLLKAKSGLIAKYEEEEGNMTLNQQNDYMESYLLGCVDGLMEHLDSVEKNTEEKFLAIRWKSKINSWEEKHANREGRIKVEVDIKEEDAYTSGIVEGRNTRLYQEIK
;
A
#
# COMPACT_ATOMS: atom_id res chain seq x y z
N SER A 1 13.72 -16.88 2.25
CA SER A 1 12.67 -16.04 1.61
C SER A 1 11.24 -16.37 2.07
N GLY A 2 10.97 -17.58 2.58
CA GLY A 2 9.62 -18.01 2.99
C GLY A 2 9.09 -17.41 4.31
N GLU A 3 9.94 -17.05 5.25
CA GLU A 3 9.53 -16.69 6.62
C GLU A 3 8.85 -15.31 6.71
N ALA A 4 9.29 -14.34 5.92
CA ALA A 4 8.69 -13.00 5.95
C ALA A 4 7.33 -12.95 5.25
N PHE A 5 7.16 -13.74 4.20
CA PHE A 5 5.88 -13.98 3.57
C PHE A 5 4.91 -14.67 4.53
N ALA A 6 5.38 -15.68 5.27
CA ALA A 6 4.61 -16.32 6.31
C ALA A 6 4.16 -15.33 7.40
N ALA A 7 5.01 -14.38 7.77
CA ALA A 7 4.68 -13.35 8.77
C ALA A 7 3.62 -12.36 8.25
N ALA A 8 3.74 -11.85 7.01
CA ALA A 8 2.73 -10.96 6.42
C ALA A 8 1.37 -11.65 6.28
N ASN A 9 1.37 -12.92 5.86
CA ASN A 9 0.16 -13.72 5.80
C ASN A 9 -0.40 -14.04 7.18
N ALA A 10 0.46 -14.31 8.18
CA ALA A 10 0.03 -14.53 9.54
C ALA A 10 -0.66 -13.29 10.13
N ILE A 11 -0.13 -12.09 9.86
CA ILE A 11 -0.77 -10.83 10.28
C ILE A 11 -2.10 -10.62 9.55
N HIS A 12 -2.13 -10.82 8.25
CA HIS A 12 -3.39 -10.71 7.52
C HIS A 12 -4.43 -11.70 8.03
N LYS A 13 -4.06 -12.95 8.29
CA LYS A 13 -4.93 -13.96 8.91
C LYS A 13 -5.37 -13.59 10.33
N LEU A 14 -4.46 -13.05 11.15
CA LEU A 14 -4.81 -12.57 12.49
C LEU A 14 -5.77 -11.39 12.44
N LEU A 15 -5.58 -10.45 11.52
CA LEU A 15 -6.49 -9.33 11.28
C LEU A 15 -7.86 -9.82 10.82
N THR A 16 -7.91 -10.76 9.90
CA THR A 16 -9.16 -11.36 9.43
C THR A 16 -9.90 -12.03 10.59
N LYS A 17 -9.19 -12.86 11.36
CA LYS A 17 -9.77 -13.55 12.52
C LYS A 17 -10.23 -12.57 13.60
N TYR A 18 -9.47 -11.53 13.88
CA TYR A 18 -9.84 -10.50 14.86
C TYR A 18 -11.05 -9.69 14.40
N ASN A 19 -11.10 -9.30 13.13
CA ASN A 19 -12.24 -8.60 12.57
C ASN A 19 -13.52 -9.46 12.56
N LEU A 20 -13.42 -10.76 12.28
CA LEU A 20 -14.53 -11.69 12.36
C LEU A 20 -15.02 -11.86 13.80
N SER A 21 -14.13 -12.08 14.76
CA SER A 21 -14.51 -12.23 16.18
C SER A 21 -15.20 -10.99 16.73
N LEU A 22 -14.77 -9.80 16.35
CA LEU A 22 -15.42 -8.56 16.76
C LEU A 22 -16.79 -8.38 16.09
N ASP A 23 -16.91 -8.79 14.82
CA ASP A 23 -18.18 -8.74 14.10
C ASP A 23 -19.23 -9.68 14.73
N GLU A 24 -18.82 -10.85 15.24
CA GLU A 24 -19.69 -11.75 15.99
C GLU A 24 -20.16 -11.16 17.33
N ILE A 25 -19.27 -10.42 18.01
CA ILE A 25 -19.57 -9.78 19.30
C ILE A 25 -20.45 -8.54 19.11
N THR A 26 -20.20 -7.74 18.04
CA THR A 26 -20.93 -6.48 17.81
C THR A 26 -22.25 -6.65 17.05
N SER A 27 -22.54 -7.82 16.52
CA SER A 27 -23.83 -8.10 15.87
C SER A 27 -25.04 -8.12 16.82
N GLY A 28 -24.82 -7.95 18.12
CA GLY A 28 -25.84 -7.92 19.15
C GLY A 28 -26.21 -6.56 19.75
N GLU A 29 -25.35 -5.55 19.66
CA GLU A 29 -25.62 -4.24 20.26
C GLU A 29 -24.82 -3.14 19.53
N ASP A 30 -25.53 -2.07 19.13
CA ASP A 30 -25.03 -0.79 18.61
C ASP A 30 -24.54 -0.73 17.15
N ASP A 31 -25.48 -0.70 16.23
CA ASP A 31 -25.31 -0.24 14.85
C ASP A 31 -25.13 1.30 14.70
N GLU A 32 -25.03 2.05 15.79
CA GLU A 32 -25.16 3.51 15.75
C GLU A 32 -23.85 4.34 15.87
N LYS A 33 -22.70 3.71 16.07
CA LYS A 33 -21.44 4.45 15.97
C LYS A 33 -20.62 3.88 14.83
N ASP A 34 -20.65 4.58 13.70
CA ASP A 34 -19.73 4.39 12.57
C ASP A 34 -18.29 4.52 13.10
N GLY A 35 -17.77 3.48 13.75
CA GLY A 35 -16.45 3.46 14.38
C GLY A 35 -15.31 3.46 13.38
N LEU A 36 -15.48 4.18 12.26
CA LEU A 36 -14.43 4.36 11.26
C LEU A 36 -13.47 5.46 11.70
N TYR A 37 -12.21 5.15 11.60
CA TYR A 37 -11.10 6.05 11.90
C TYR A 37 -10.51 6.56 10.58
N ILE A 38 -10.15 7.84 10.54
CA ILE A 38 -9.44 8.45 9.42
C ILE A 38 -8.00 8.72 9.86
N SER A 39 -7.05 8.29 9.06
CA SER A 39 -5.62 8.51 9.32
C SER A 39 -5.26 10.00 9.29
N PRO A 40 -4.13 10.38 9.87
CA PRO A 40 -3.46 11.63 9.53
C PRO A 40 -3.19 11.72 8.02
N LYS A 41 -2.95 12.93 7.56
CA LYS A 41 -2.54 13.19 6.17
C LYS A 41 -1.17 12.55 5.90
N MET A 42 -1.05 11.82 4.81
CA MET A 42 0.16 11.12 4.41
C MET A 42 0.58 11.55 3.00
N GLN A 43 1.87 11.53 2.73
CA GLN A 43 2.41 11.89 1.42
C GLN A 43 2.07 10.79 0.40
N ALA A 44 1.47 11.16 -0.71
CA ALA A 44 1.05 10.26 -1.78
C ALA A 44 1.85 10.44 -3.07
N HIS A 45 2.62 11.53 -3.18
CA HIS A 45 3.43 11.87 -4.34
C HIS A 45 4.75 12.49 -3.85
N ASP A 46 5.85 12.15 -4.51
CA ASP A 46 7.16 12.73 -4.30
C ASP A 46 7.83 13.07 -5.66
N GLU A 47 9.11 13.38 -5.64
CA GLU A 47 9.90 13.70 -6.82
C GLU A 47 10.00 12.54 -7.83
N TYR A 48 9.70 11.31 -7.40
CA TYR A 48 9.71 10.09 -8.23
C TYR A 48 8.30 9.62 -8.59
N GLY A 49 7.32 10.52 -8.67
CA GLY A 49 5.99 10.24 -9.20
C GLY A 49 4.97 9.69 -8.20
N ASN A 50 4.10 8.82 -8.68
CA ASN A 50 2.89 8.38 -7.99
C ASN A 50 3.02 7.04 -7.24
N TRP A 51 4.18 6.41 -7.22
CA TRP A 51 4.40 5.09 -6.63
C TRP A 51 3.90 4.98 -5.17
N ARG A 52 4.02 6.07 -4.40
CA ARG A 52 3.52 6.13 -3.00
C ARG A 52 2.01 6.03 -2.93
N ALA A 53 1.30 6.71 -3.83
CA ALA A 53 -0.15 6.62 -3.91
C ALA A 53 -0.59 5.19 -4.23
N ILE A 54 0.07 4.55 -5.20
CA ILE A 54 -0.22 3.18 -5.63
C ILE A 54 0.03 2.20 -4.49
N LEU A 55 1.15 2.33 -3.78
CA LEU A 55 1.45 1.52 -2.60
C LEU A 55 0.36 1.66 -1.53
N MET A 56 -0.03 2.89 -1.20
CA MET A 56 -1.06 3.15 -0.17
C MET A 56 -2.42 2.59 -0.56
N ILE A 57 -2.85 2.78 -1.82
CA ILE A 57 -4.11 2.25 -2.35
C ILE A 57 -4.16 0.73 -2.17
N ASN A 58 -3.12 0.04 -2.62
CA ASN A 58 -3.05 -1.41 -2.57
C ASN A 58 -3.00 -1.95 -1.13
N LEU A 59 -2.22 -1.31 -0.25
CA LEU A 59 -2.17 -1.69 1.16
C LEU A 59 -3.52 -1.45 1.86
N ALA A 60 -4.21 -0.36 1.57
CA ALA A 60 -5.51 -0.06 2.13
C ALA A 60 -6.56 -1.09 1.71
N ASP A 61 -6.67 -1.37 0.41
CA ASP A 61 -7.64 -2.33 -0.12
C ASP A 61 -7.41 -3.74 0.46
N ARG A 62 -6.15 -4.12 0.65
CA ARG A 62 -5.80 -5.43 1.22
C ARG A 62 -6.10 -5.55 2.70
N ASN A 63 -6.09 -4.45 3.44
CA ASN A 63 -6.33 -4.40 4.89
C ASN A 63 -7.74 -3.89 5.24
N TYR A 64 -8.72 -4.09 4.37
CA TYR A 64 -10.13 -3.70 4.58
C TYR A 64 -10.31 -2.21 4.89
N CYS A 65 -9.43 -1.39 4.33
CA CYS A 65 -9.47 0.05 4.40
C CYS A 65 -9.72 0.65 3.03
N ARG A 66 -9.92 1.96 2.98
CA ARG A 66 -9.99 2.72 1.75
C ARG A 66 -9.10 3.96 1.83
N ASN A 67 -8.46 4.28 0.73
CA ASN A 67 -7.75 5.55 0.60
C ASN A 67 -8.72 6.67 0.24
N LEU A 68 -8.53 7.82 0.86
CA LEU A 68 -9.20 9.08 0.57
C LEU A 68 -8.17 10.04 0.00
N GLY A 69 -8.39 10.47 -1.23
CA GLY A 69 -7.56 11.46 -1.88
C GLY A 69 -8.23 12.84 -1.87
N ASN A 70 -7.43 13.88 -1.83
CA ASN A 70 -7.94 15.25 -1.94
C ASN A 70 -7.67 15.77 -3.35
N VAL A 71 -8.74 16.03 -4.13
CA VAL A 71 -8.63 16.55 -5.51
C VAL A 71 -7.87 17.88 -5.56
N LYS A 72 -7.93 18.69 -4.49
CA LYS A 72 -7.22 19.97 -4.39
C LYS A 72 -5.76 19.82 -3.95
N GLN A 73 -5.40 18.69 -3.38
CA GLN A 73 -4.06 18.38 -2.90
C GLN A 73 -3.72 16.92 -3.25
N PRO A 74 -3.48 16.60 -4.54
CA PRO A 74 -3.28 15.22 -5.00
C PRO A 74 -2.05 14.54 -4.39
N SER A 75 -1.11 15.33 -3.89
CA SER A 75 0.08 14.82 -3.18
C SER A 75 -0.20 14.30 -1.75
N ILE A 76 -1.45 14.43 -1.29
CA ILE A 76 -1.83 14.03 0.07
C ILE A 76 -2.98 13.02 0.00
N MET A 77 -2.84 11.95 0.75
CA MET A 77 -3.86 10.93 0.94
C MET A 77 -4.10 10.65 2.42
N MET A 78 -5.27 10.12 2.72
CA MET A 78 -5.65 9.57 4.02
C MET A 78 -6.21 8.17 3.83
N VAL A 79 -6.25 7.39 4.88
CA VAL A 79 -6.84 6.05 4.89
C VAL A 79 -8.00 6.04 5.88
N VAL A 80 -9.12 5.47 5.48
CA VAL A 80 -10.29 5.27 6.32
C VAL A 80 -10.60 3.79 6.49
N GLY A 81 -10.96 3.39 7.69
CA GLY A 81 -11.28 2.02 8.03
C GLY A 81 -11.38 1.84 9.53
N LYS A 82 -11.36 0.59 9.97
CA LYS A 82 -11.24 0.29 11.39
C LYS A 82 -9.88 0.78 11.90
N LYS A 83 -9.82 1.34 13.10
CA LYS A 83 -8.61 2.00 13.64
C LYS A 83 -7.38 1.10 13.57
N GLU A 84 -7.49 -0.13 14.00
CA GLU A 84 -6.39 -1.09 14.03
C GLU A 84 -5.87 -1.41 12.61
N ASN A 85 -6.79 -1.56 11.65
CA ASN A 85 -6.43 -1.80 10.26
C ASN A 85 -5.73 -0.59 9.64
N VAL A 86 -6.22 0.62 9.93
CA VAL A 86 -5.60 1.87 9.47
C VAL A 86 -4.20 2.03 10.05
N GLU A 87 -3.99 1.76 11.35
CA GLU A 87 -2.68 1.81 12.00
C GLU A 87 -1.68 0.85 11.34
N ILE A 88 -2.13 -0.36 10.98
CA ILE A 88 -1.30 -1.33 10.26
C ILE A 88 -0.95 -0.84 8.85
N VAL A 89 -1.92 -0.31 8.12
CA VAL A 89 -1.65 0.27 6.79
C VAL A 89 -0.60 1.37 6.88
N ILE A 90 -0.69 2.26 7.88
CA ILE A 90 0.28 3.34 8.09
C ILE A 90 1.68 2.79 8.36
N GLN A 91 1.78 1.79 9.26
CA GLN A 91 3.07 1.18 9.60
C GLN A 91 3.71 0.49 8.39
N LEU A 92 2.93 -0.31 7.65
CA LEU A 92 3.40 -0.99 6.43
C LEU A 92 3.82 0.03 5.38
N TYR A 93 3.03 1.05 5.13
CA TYR A 93 3.32 2.10 4.16
C TYR A 93 4.63 2.82 4.49
N ASN A 94 4.83 3.26 5.72
CA ASN A 94 6.04 3.96 6.12
C ASN A 94 7.27 3.04 5.95
N ARG A 95 7.19 1.83 6.46
CA ARG A 95 8.30 0.87 6.40
C ARG A 95 8.67 0.49 4.97
N LEU A 96 7.68 0.16 4.13
CA LEU A 96 7.90 -0.21 2.74
C LEU A 96 8.43 0.96 1.93
N SER A 97 7.92 2.17 2.17
CA SER A 97 8.40 3.37 1.50
C SER A 97 9.88 3.61 1.77
N GLU A 98 10.35 3.43 3.00
CA GLU A 98 11.77 3.55 3.36
C GLU A 98 12.61 2.48 2.66
N ILE A 99 12.17 1.22 2.72
CA ILE A 99 12.91 0.09 2.11
C ILE A 99 13.03 0.29 0.60
N PHE A 100 11.93 0.59 -0.08
CA PHE A 100 11.92 0.75 -1.53
C PHE A 100 12.79 1.92 -1.99
N LEU A 101 12.73 3.06 -1.28
CA LEU A 101 13.62 4.19 -1.59
C LEU A 101 15.10 3.85 -1.41
N LEU A 102 15.46 3.15 -0.33
CA LEU A 102 16.86 2.73 -0.11
C LEU A 102 17.32 1.78 -1.20
N LYS A 103 16.49 0.83 -1.61
CA LYS A 103 16.81 -0.13 -2.66
C LYS A 103 16.92 0.53 -4.03
N ALA A 104 15.98 1.41 -4.38
CA ALA A 104 16.03 2.17 -5.62
C ALA A 104 17.29 3.05 -5.72
N LYS A 105 17.66 3.73 -4.64
CA LYS A 105 18.91 4.52 -4.58
C LYS A 105 20.15 3.64 -4.76
N SER A 106 20.20 2.48 -4.12
CA SER A 106 21.30 1.55 -4.28
C SER A 106 21.39 1.03 -5.72
N GLY A 107 20.25 0.69 -6.33
CA GLY A 107 20.18 0.27 -7.73
C GLY A 107 20.61 1.40 -8.69
N LEU A 108 20.17 2.63 -8.44
CA LEU A 108 20.57 3.78 -9.23
C LEU A 108 22.09 4.02 -9.17
N ILE A 109 22.71 3.90 -8.00
CA ILE A 109 24.17 4.04 -7.87
C ILE A 109 24.88 3.00 -8.71
N ALA A 110 24.48 1.72 -8.62
CA ALA A 110 25.06 0.66 -9.43
C ALA A 110 24.89 0.91 -10.94
N LYS A 111 23.69 1.36 -11.36
CA LYS A 111 23.42 1.71 -12.76
C LYS A 111 24.26 2.91 -13.22
N TYR A 112 24.41 3.92 -12.38
CA TYR A 112 25.23 5.11 -12.68
C TYR A 112 26.71 4.75 -12.86
N GLU A 113 27.24 3.82 -12.06
CA GLU A 113 28.60 3.29 -12.20
C GLU A 113 28.74 2.46 -13.49
N GLU A 114 27.77 1.64 -13.83
CA GLU A 114 27.74 0.84 -15.07
C GLU A 114 27.74 1.73 -16.32
N GLU A 115 27.03 2.86 -16.30
CA GLU A 115 26.98 3.87 -17.36
C GLU A 115 28.17 4.86 -17.30
N GLU A 116 29.25 4.53 -16.59
CA GLU A 116 30.45 5.36 -16.44
C GLU A 116 30.18 6.81 -16.00
N GLY A 117 29.11 7.02 -15.21
CA GLY A 117 28.71 8.35 -14.75
C GLY A 117 27.95 9.21 -15.78
N ASN A 118 27.53 8.65 -16.90
CA ASN A 118 26.94 9.38 -18.02
C ASN A 118 25.40 9.53 -17.98
N MET A 119 24.74 9.26 -16.84
CA MET A 119 23.30 9.46 -16.71
C MET A 119 22.92 10.91 -16.44
N THR A 120 22.03 11.45 -17.25
CA THR A 120 21.40 12.75 -16.99
C THR A 120 20.46 12.68 -15.79
N LEU A 121 20.10 13.82 -15.22
CA LEU A 121 19.15 13.88 -14.11
C LEU A 121 17.77 13.29 -14.47
N ASN A 122 17.32 13.50 -15.72
CA ASN A 122 16.06 12.91 -16.18
C ASN A 122 16.13 11.38 -16.22
N GLN A 123 17.21 10.81 -16.74
CA GLN A 123 17.41 9.36 -16.76
C GLN A 123 17.50 8.78 -15.35
N GLN A 124 18.12 9.48 -14.41
CA GLN A 124 18.14 9.06 -13.00
C GLN A 124 16.73 9.06 -12.39
N ASN A 125 15.94 10.11 -12.66
CA ASN A 125 14.56 10.18 -12.18
C ASN A 125 13.66 9.12 -12.83
N ASP A 126 13.78 8.88 -14.13
CA ASP A 126 13.03 7.85 -14.85
C ASP A 126 13.36 6.44 -14.34
N TYR A 127 14.66 6.19 -14.02
CA TYR A 127 15.08 4.96 -13.34
C TYR A 127 14.42 4.82 -11.97
N MET A 128 14.49 5.84 -11.14
CA MET A 128 13.94 5.81 -9.77
C MET A 128 12.42 5.58 -9.79
N GLU A 129 11.69 6.30 -10.63
CA GLU A 129 10.25 6.15 -10.75
C GLU A 129 9.86 4.74 -11.20
N SER A 130 10.50 4.23 -12.26
CA SER A 130 10.21 2.89 -12.79
C SER A 130 10.57 1.78 -11.81
N TYR A 131 11.71 1.89 -11.13
CA TYR A 131 12.12 0.92 -10.12
C TYR A 131 11.14 0.87 -8.94
N LEU A 132 10.72 2.03 -8.44
CA LEU A 132 9.79 2.13 -7.31
C LEU A 132 8.39 1.59 -7.66
N LEU A 133 7.90 1.84 -8.87
CA LEU A 133 6.68 1.23 -9.38
C LEU A 133 6.81 -0.29 -9.47
N GLY A 134 7.92 -0.79 -9.98
CA GLY A 134 8.22 -2.22 -10.01
C GLY A 134 8.23 -2.86 -8.62
N CYS A 135 8.80 -2.19 -7.62
CA CYS A 135 8.77 -2.67 -6.23
C CYS A 135 7.33 -2.83 -5.70
N VAL A 136 6.46 -1.88 -5.99
CA VAL A 136 5.04 -1.96 -5.57
C VAL A 136 4.35 -3.12 -6.27
N ASP A 137 4.49 -3.25 -7.58
CA ASP A 137 3.84 -4.30 -8.36
C ASP A 137 4.35 -5.69 -7.98
N GLY A 138 5.67 -5.86 -7.82
CA GLY A 138 6.26 -7.11 -7.36
C GLY A 138 5.81 -7.52 -5.96
N LEU A 139 5.66 -6.57 -5.04
CA LEU A 139 5.09 -6.82 -3.73
C LEU A 139 3.63 -7.29 -3.84
N MET A 140 2.81 -6.62 -4.66
CA MET A 140 1.41 -6.96 -4.81
C MET A 140 1.23 -8.33 -5.46
N GLU A 141 1.97 -8.64 -6.51
CA GLU A 141 1.97 -9.98 -7.12
C GLU A 141 2.30 -11.07 -6.10
N HIS A 142 3.31 -10.82 -5.26
CA HIS A 142 3.68 -11.76 -4.20
C HIS A 142 2.55 -11.95 -3.19
N LEU A 143 1.94 -10.86 -2.75
CA LEU A 143 0.82 -10.89 -1.80
C LEU A 143 -0.45 -11.51 -2.40
N ASP A 144 -0.71 -11.33 -3.69
CA ASP A 144 -1.87 -11.89 -4.40
C ASP A 144 -1.72 -13.37 -4.75
N SER A 145 -0.49 -13.89 -4.75
CA SER A 145 -0.24 -15.32 -4.91
C SER A 145 -0.82 -16.19 -3.79
N VAL A 146 -1.23 -15.57 -2.67
CA VAL A 146 -1.90 -16.24 -1.56
C VAL A 146 -3.40 -16.19 -1.78
N GLU A 147 -4.02 -17.35 -1.97
CA GLU A 147 -5.48 -17.43 -2.09
C GLU A 147 -6.19 -16.90 -0.83
N LYS A 148 -7.08 -15.94 -1.05
CA LYS A 148 -8.01 -15.49 -0.01
C LYS A 148 -9.03 -16.60 0.25
N ASN A 149 -9.18 -16.99 1.50
CA ASN A 149 -10.21 -17.93 1.89
C ASN A 149 -11.61 -17.29 1.78
N THR A 150 -12.67 -18.11 1.92
CA THR A 150 -14.05 -17.64 1.79
C THR A 150 -14.43 -16.60 2.84
N GLU A 151 -13.90 -16.74 4.06
CA GLU A 151 -14.14 -15.81 5.17
C GLU A 151 -13.51 -14.43 4.89
N GLU A 152 -12.29 -14.40 4.34
CA GLU A 152 -11.63 -13.16 3.92
C GLU A 152 -12.40 -12.44 2.82
N LYS A 153 -12.96 -13.17 1.86
CA LYS A 153 -13.79 -12.59 0.79
C LYS A 153 -15.07 -11.97 1.36
N PHE A 154 -15.71 -12.66 2.30
CA PHE A 154 -16.94 -12.17 2.94
C PHE A 154 -16.67 -10.91 3.77
N LEU A 155 -15.60 -10.91 4.55
CA LEU A 155 -15.18 -9.76 5.35
C LEU A 155 -14.85 -8.55 4.47
N ALA A 156 -14.16 -8.76 3.36
CA ALA A 156 -13.85 -7.69 2.41
C ALA A 156 -15.12 -7.04 1.83
N ILE A 157 -16.13 -7.84 1.48
CA ILE A 157 -17.41 -7.34 0.96
C ILE A 157 -18.12 -6.51 2.03
N ARG A 158 -18.18 -7.00 3.26
CA ARG A 158 -18.87 -6.33 4.38
C ARG A 158 -18.23 -4.99 4.72
N TRP A 159 -16.90 -4.93 4.86
CA TRP A 159 -16.18 -3.71 5.15
C TRP A 159 -16.29 -2.70 4.00
N LYS A 160 -16.23 -3.16 2.76
CA LYS A 160 -16.42 -2.32 1.58
C LYS A 160 -17.81 -1.67 1.57
N SER A 161 -18.85 -2.41 1.97
CA SER A 161 -20.21 -1.88 2.10
C SER A 161 -20.30 -0.82 3.21
N LYS A 162 -19.73 -1.08 4.40
CA LYS A 162 -19.68 -0.09 5.50
C LYS A 162 -18.98 1.21 5.10
N ILE A 163 -17.82 1.12 4.47
CA ILE A 163 -17.06 2.28 4.02
C ILE A 163 -17.83 3.05 2.93
N ASN A 164 -18.47 2.36 1.99
CA ASN A 164 -19.29 3.02 0.96
C ASN A 164 -20.43 3.81 1.60
N SER A 165 -21.17 3.20 2.54
CA SER A 165 -22.25 3.91 3.25
C SER A 165 -21.76 5.11 4.05
N TRP A 166 -20.56 5.04 4.61
CA TRP A 166 -19.92 6.16 5.28
C TRP A 166 -19.53 7.25 4.28
N GLU A 167 -18.93 6.88 3.14
CA GLU A 167 -18.58 7.83 2.07
C GLU A 167 -19.82 8.58 1.57
N GLU A 168 -20.94 7.89 1.33
CA GLU A 168 -22.20 8.52 0.90
C GLU A 168 -22.72 9.57 1.89
N LYS A 169 -22.55 9.32 3.18
CA LYS A 169 -22.97 10.24 4.26
C LYS A 169 -22.01 11.43 4.44
N HIS A 170 -20.72 11.24 4.15
CA HIS A 170 -19.66 12.23 4.46
C HIS A 170 -18.97 12.79 3.21
N ALA A 171 -19.31 12.30 2.02
CA ALA A 171 -18.69 12.69 0.76
C ALA A 171 -19.10 14.10 0.30
N ASN A 172 -18.71 15.08 1.09
CA ASN A 172 -18.58 16.42 0.56
C ASN A 172 -17.14 16.60 0.02
N ARG A 173 -16.87 16.19 -1.24
CA ARG A 173 -15.77 16.70 -2.08
C ARG A 173 -14.48 15.89 -2.19
N GLU A 174 -14.39 14.65 -1.75
CA GLU A 174 -13.18 13.87 -1.96
C GLU A 174 -13.41 12.88 -3.11
N GLY A 175 -12.93 13.26 -4.30
CA GLY A 175 -13.00 12.40 -5.49
C GLY A 175 -11.94 11.30 -5.41
N ARG A 176 -12.16 10.19 -6.12
CA ARG A 176 -11.12 9.17 -6.33
C ARG A 176 -10.01 9.79 -7.18
N ILE A 177 -8.79 9.75 -6.67
CA ILE A 177 -7.61 10.12 -7.46
C ILE A 177 -7.38 9.02 -8.49
N LYS A 178 -7.40 9.39 -9.77
CA LYS A 178 -6.88 8.53 -10.83
C LYS A 178 -5.37 8.64 -10.80
N VAL A 179 -4.70 7.53 -10.58
CA VAL A 179 -3.24 7.46 -10.66
C VAL A 179 -2.90 6.88 -12.02
N GLU A 180 -2.20 7.66 -12.84
CA GLU A 180 -1.64 7.19 -14.11
C GLU A 180 -0.25 6.61 -13.84
N VAL A 181 0.02 5.48 -14.47
CA VAL A 181 1.31 4.77 -14.38
C VAL A 181 1.96 4.84 -15.75
N ASP A 182 3.19 5.30 -15.79
CA ASP A 182 4.03 5.33 -16.98
C ASP A 182 5.39 4.71 -16.64
N ILE A 183 5.72 3.59 -17.27
CA ILE A 183 7.00 2.91 -17.11
C ILE A 183 7.95 3.50 -18.13
N LYS A 184 8.95 4.25 -17.66
CA LYS A 184 9.89 4.99 -18.50
C LYS A 184 11.18 4.22 -18.74
N GLU A 185 11.53 3.32 -17.83
CA GLU A 185 12.75 2.53 -17.87
C GLU A 185 12.43 1.07 -17.50
N GLU A 186 12.41 0.17 -18.50
CA GLU A 186 11.90 -1.20 -18.36
C GLU A 186 12.81 -2.10 -17.52
N ASP A 187 14.12 -1.94 -17.62
CA ASP A 187 15.10 -2.72 -16.86
C ASP A 187 15.03 -2.36 -15.37
N ALA A 188 14.86 -1.08 -15.05
CA ALA A 188 14.66 -0.62 -13.67
C ALA A 188 13.35 -1.15 -13.09
N TYR A 189 12.26 -1.08 -13.86
CA TYR A 189 10.97 -1.63 -13.46
C TYR A 189 11.04 -3.13 -13.17
N THR A 190 11.67 -3.92 -14.07
CA THR A 190 11.86 -5.35 -13.89
C THR A 190 12.69 -5.67 -12.64
N SER A 191 13.76 -4.91 -12.41
CA SER A 191 14.59 -5.02 -11.21
C SER A 191 13.78 -4.71 -9.95
N GLY A 192 12.92 -3.70 -10.00
CA GLY A 192 11.98 -3.35 -8.95
C GLY A 192 11.00 -4.47 -8.64
N ILE A 193 10.43 -5.12 -9.65
CA ILE A 193 9.52 -6.29 -9.46
C ILE A 193 10.24 -7.40 -8.67
N VAL A 194 11.47 -7.72 -9.04
CA VAL A 194 12.26 -8.74 -8.33
C VAL A 194 12.48 -8.34 -6.87
N GLU A 195 12.82 -7.09 -6.61
CA GLU A 195 13.01 -6.58 -5.25
C GLU A 195 11.70 -6.60 -4.46
N GLY A 196 10.59 -6.14 -5.05
CA GLY A 196 9.28 -6.15 -4.41
C GLY A 196 8.83 -7.55 -3.99
N ARG A 197 8.98 -8.54 -4.88
CA ARG A 197 8.68 -9.96 -4.58
C ARG A 197 9.54 -10.53 -3.44
N ASN A 198 10.76 -10.01 -3.27
CA ASN A 198 11.70 -10.48 -2.26
C ASN A 198 11.69 -9.62 -0.99
N THR A 199 10.92 -8.54 -0.97
CA THR A 199 10.87 -7.63 0.19
C THR A 199 10.30 -8.34 1.42
N ARG A 200 11.03 -8.26 2.52
CA ARG A 200 10.63 -8.79 3.82
C ARG A 200 9.87 -7.72 4.59
N LEU A 201 8.59 -7.95 4.84
CA LEU A 201 7.74 -7.02 5.61
C LEU A 201 8.16 -6.91 7.08
N TYR A 202 8.86 -7.92 7.60
CA TYR A 202 9.38 -7.98 8.95
C TYR A 202 10.83 -8.43 8.94
N GLN A 203 11.75 -7.49 9.04
CA GLN A 203 13.05 -7.76 9.63
C GLN A 203 12.91 -7.50 11.13
N GLU A 204 13.33 -8.46 11.92
CA GLU A 204 13.35 -8.35 13.38
C GLU A 204 13.91 -6.98 13.80
N ILE A 205 13.14 -6.28 14.61
CA ILE A 205 13.63 -5.15 15.40
C ILE A 205 14.59 -5.76 16.41
N LYS A 206 15.88 -5.67 16.11
CA LYS A 206 16.92 -5.92 17.11
C LYS A 206 17.08 -4.69 17.97
#